data_43a5a2c62b8017d0e3c0ea219756977e
#
_entry.id   43a5a2c62b8017d0e3c0ea219756977e
#
_cell.length_a   1.000
_cell.length_b   1.000
_cell.length_c   1.000
_cell.angle_alpha   90.00
_cell.angle_beta   90.00
_cell.angle_gamma   90.00
#
_symmetry.space_group_name_H-M   'P 1'
#
loop_
_entity.id
_entity.type
_entity.pdbx_description
1 polymer ?
#
loop_
_entity_poly.entity_id
_entity_poly.type
_entity_poly.pdbx_seq_one_letter_code
_entity_poly.pdbx_strand_id
1 'polypeptide(L)'
;IIENFAELREELEGRGHHFKSETDTEVFAHLIEEAYAETHDLMASVREACTHVVGAYGLAAVCADEPGVIAVARKDSPIVVGVGETGSYVASDVIALIDATRDVVVLEDGQFAKLTPAGVEYTDEAGNVIEPKVTHIDWDLDMAEKGGYPDFMLKEIHEQPRVVRDTLVGRMTPAGELDIDELGLSLEELNDIDRVYVIACGTSYHAGLIAKNLIEGWARIPTEVEAASEFRYRNPIITPTTLV
;
A
#
# COMPACT_ATOMS: atom_id res chain seq x y z
N ILE A 1 2.53 -10.50 0.89
CA ILE A 1 2.41 -11.98 0.89
C ILE A 1 2.83 -12.48 -0.50
N ILE A 2 3.70 -13.48 -0.54
CA ILE A 2 4.13 -14.15 -1.77
C ILE A 2 3.23 -15.36 -1.98
N GLU A 3 2.34 -15.28 -2.96
CA GLU A 3 1.28 -16.28 -3.17
C GLU A 3 1.82 -17.62 -3.70
N ASN A 4 2.85 -17.60 -4.54
CA ASN A 4 3.52 -18.78 -5.07
C ASN A 4 4.74 -19.21 -4.23
N PHE A 5 4.81 -18.80 -2.97
CA PHE A 5 5.92 -19.09 -2.07
C PHE A 5 6.28 -20.59 -1.96
N ALA A 6 5.27 -21.45 -1.85
CA ALA A 6 5.51 -22.88 -1.64
C ALA A 6 6.21 -23.52 -2.86
N GLU A 7 5.79 -23.13 -4.07
CA GLU A 7 6.39 -23.60 -5.32
C GLU A 7 7.84 -23.11 -5.47
N LEU A 8 8.05 -21.81 -5.25
CA LEU A 8 9.38 -21.20 -5.32
C LEU A 8 10.34 -21.81 -4.29
N ARG A 9 9.86 -22.10 -3.07
CA ARG A 9 10.66 -22.74 -2.05
C ARG A 9 11.10 -24.14 -2.46
N GLU A 10 10.18 -24.97 -2.97
CA GLU A 10 10.49 -26.33 -3.43
C GLU A 10 11.53 -26.30 -4.55
N GLU A 11 11.39 -25.40 -5.51
CA GLU A 11 12.35 -25.24 -6.60
C GLU A 11 13.74 -24.80 -6.11
N LEU A 12 13.81 -23.81 -5.22
CA LEU A 12 15.04 -23.27 -4.67
C LEU A 12 15.76 -24.31 -3.78
N GLU A 13 15.02 -25.05 -2.94
CA GLU A 13 15.57 -26.18 -2.16
C GLU A 13 16.10 -27.28 -3.09
N GLY A 14 15.41 -27.56 -4.20
CA GLY A 14 15.86 -28.50 -5.23
C GLY A 14 17.16 -28.06 -5.93
N ARG A 15 17.45 -26.77 -5.99
CA ARG A 15 18.69 -26.17 -6.49
C ARG A 15 19.79 -26.04 -5.43
N GLY A 16 19.49 -26.43 -4.18
CA GLY A 16 20.47 -26.50 -3.09
C GLY A 16 20.43 -25.31 -2.12
N HIS A 17 19.44 -24.44 -2.20
CA HIS A 17 19.25 -23.38 -1.21
C HIS A 17 18.72 -23.93 0.11
N HIS A 18 19.12 -23.29 1.21
CA HIS A 18 18.71 -23.67 2.55
C HIS A 18 17.95 -22.55 3.23
N PHE A 19 16.65 -22.71 3.35
CA PHE A 19 15.79 -21.76 4.07
C PHE A 19 16.03 -21.83 5.57
N LYS A 20 16.14 -20.68 6.21
CA LYS A 20 16.38 -20.52 7.66
C LYS A 20 15.13 -20.10 8.41
N SER A 21 14.11 -19.67 7.71
CA SER A 21 12.84 -19.22 8.27
C SER A 21 11.65 -19.87 7.56
N GLU A 22 10.47 -19.65 8.12
CA GLU A 22 9.19 -20.01 7.48
C GLU A 22 8.54 -18.79 6.78
N THR A 23 9.27 -17.69 6.67
CA THR A 23 8.79 -16.45 6.06
C THR A 23 8.74 -16.61 4.53
N ASP A 24 7.61 -16.27 3.93
CA ASP A 24 7.42 -16.31 2.48
C ASP A 24 8.42 -15.42 1.73
N THR A 25 8.83 -14.30 2.32
CA THR A 25 9.76 -13.35 1.70
C THR A 25 11.20 -13.85 1.61
N GLU A 26 11.58 -14.95 2.27
CA GLU A 26 12.94 -15.51 2.14
C GLU A 26 13.23 -16.00 0.71
N VAL A 27 12.21 -16.34 -0.09
CA VAL A 27 12.38 -16.68 -1.49
C VAL A 27 13.04 -15.55 -2.29
N PHE A 28 12.77 -14.28 -1.95
CA PHE A 28 13.44 -13.16 -2.61
C PHE A 28 14.94 -13.16 -2.39
N ALA A 29 15.40 -13.45 -1.17
CA ALA A 29 16.83 -13.49 -0.89
C ALA A 29 17.55 -14.51 -1.78
N HIS A 30 16.98 -15.70 -1.93
CA HIS A 30 17.55 -16.78 -2.74
C HIS A 30 17.45 -16.50 -4.25
N LEU A 31 16.32 -15.95 -4.72
CA LEU A 31 16.18 -15.55 -6.13
C LEU A 31 17.17 -14.45 -6.52
N ILE A 32 17.33 -13.45 -5.64
CA ILE A 32 18.29 -12.36 -5.83
C ILE A 32 19.71 -12.89 -5.81
N GLU A 33 20.05 -13.84 -4.90
CA GLU A 33 21.37 -14.47 -4.83
C GLU A 33 21.72 -15.18 -6.14
N GLU A 34 20.80 -15.98 -6.72
CA GLU A 34 21.00 -16.65 -7.99
C GLU A 34 21.21 -15.64 -9.14
N ALA A 35 20.33 -14.66 -9.26
CA ALA A 35 20.44 -13.65 -10.29
C ALA A 35 21.72 -12.80 -10.14
N TYR A 36 22.14 -12.53 -8.91
CA TYR A 36 23.35 -11.75 -8.63
C TYR A 36 24.63 -12.52 -9.04
N ALA A 37 24.65 -13.83 -8.90
CA ALA A 37 25.78 -14.64 -9.32
C ALA A 37 26.09 -14.48 -10.83
N GLU A 38 25.09 -14.14 -11.63
CA GLU A 38 25.22 -13.94 -13.08
C GLU A 38 25.40 -12.45 -13.45
N THR A 39 24.61 -11.58 -12.83
CA THR A 39 24.52 -10.16 -13.23
C THR A 39 25.59 -9.30 -12.59
N HIS A 40 26.01 -9.60 -11.36
CA HIS A 40 26.84 -8.74 -10.50
C HIS A 40 26.30 -7.31 -10.37
N ASP A 41 24.96 -7.14 -10.45
CA ASP A 41 24.23 -5.89 -10.27
C ASP A 41 22.98 -6.15 -9.42
N LEU A 42 22.93 -5.56 -8.23
CA LEU A 42 21.84 -5.80 -7.27
C LEU A 42 20.47 -5.37 -7.83
N MET A 43 20.41 -4.23 -8.55
CA MET A 43 19.14 -3.76 -9.10
C MET A 43 18.64 -4.67 -10.24
N ALA A 44 19.54 -5.13 -11.11
CA ALA A 44 19.19 -6.09 -12.14
C ALA A 44 18.69 -7.40 -11.54
N SER A 45 19.35 -7.88 -10.47
CA SER A 45 18.99 -9.10 -9.75
C SER A 45 17.64 -8.99 -9.04
N VAL A 46 17.34 -7.84 -8.43
CA VAL A 46 16.02 -7.58 -7.83
C VAL A 46 14.94 -7.56 -8.90
N ARG A 47 15.20 -6.93 -10.05
CA ARG A 47 14.23 -6.91 -11.16
C ARG A 47 13.94 -8.29 -11.70
N GLU A 48 14.99 -9.11 -11.88
CA GLU A 48 14.84 -10.51 -12.30
C GLU A 48 14.03 -11.31 -11.28
N ALA A 49 14.38 -11.23 -10.00
CA ALA A 49 13.66 -11.93 -8.93
C ALA A 49 12.16 -11.58 -8.90
N CYS A 50 11.81 -10.31 -9.15
CA CYS A 50 10.41 -9.86 -9.19
C CYS A 50 9.60 -10.52 -10.32
N THR A 51 10.24 -10.99 -11.40
CA THR A 51 9.54 -11.68 -12.50
C THR A 51 9.00 -13.05 -12.11
N HIS A 52 9.60 -13.68 -11.11
CA HIS A 52 9.24 -15.02 -10.63
C HIS A 52 8.17 -14.99 -9.53
N VAL A 53 7.96 -13.84 -8.89
CA VAL A 53 7.12 -13.74 -7.69
C VAL A 53 5.70 -13.26 -8.03
N VAL A 54 4.72 -14.01 -7.53
CA VAL A 54 3.30 -13.65 -7.57
C VAL A 54 2.85 -13.22 -6.18
N GLY A 55 2.20 -12.06 -6.09
CA GLY A 55 1.69 -11.52 -4.82
C GLY A 55 2.04 -10.06 -4.61
N ALA A 56 1.78 -9.57 -3.38
CA ALA A 56 1.99 -8.19 -2.97
C ALA A 56 3.23 -8.07 -2.08
N TYR A 57 4.11 -7.13 -2.43
CA TYR A 57 5.36 -6.89 -1.70
C TYR A 57 5.83 -5.43 -1.78
N GLY A 58 6.52 -5.01 -0.72
CA GLY A 58 7.40 -3.86 -0.72
C GLY A 58 8.79 -4.35 -0.32
N LEU A 59 9.73 -4.36 -1.26
CA LEU A 59 11.06 -4.95 -1.11
C LEU A 59 12.13 -3.87 -1.06
N ALA A 60 13.06 -4.00 -0.09
CA ALA A 60 14.32 -3.29 -0.07
C ALA A 60 15.45 -4.31 0.14
N ALA A 61 16.36 -4.39 -0.80
CA ALA A 61 17.48 -5.32 -0.79
C ALA A 61 18.82 -4.60 -0.70
N VAL A 62 19.77 -5.20 0.02
CA VAL A 62 21.17 -4.78 0.11
C VAL A 62 22.07 -5.97 -0.14
N CYS A 63 23.25 -5.72 -0.71
CA CYS A 63 24.26 -6.74 -0.97
C CYS A 63 25.61 -6.33 -0.35
N ALA A 64 26.32 -7.30 0.22
CA ALA A 64 27.64 -7.07 0.82
C ALA A 64 28.68 -6.66 -0.24
N ASP A 65 28.52 -7.13 -1.46
CA ASP A 65 29.47 -6.87 -2.57
C ASP A 65 29.18 -5.51 -3.24
N GLU A 66 28.02 -4.89 -2.97
CA GLU A 66 27.67 -3.53 -3.42
C GLU A 66 27.38 -2.61 -2.22
N PRO A 67 28.36 -2.27 -1.39
CA PRO A 67 28.14 -1.42 -0.23
C PRO A 67 27.64 -0.03 -0.66
N GLY A 68 26.60 0.46 0.03
CA GLY A 68 25.99 1.76 -0.25
C GLY A 68 24.92 1.75 -1.35
N VAL A 69 24.54 0.58 -1.85
CA VAL A 69 23.39 0.41 -2.75
C VAL A 69 22.22 -0.19 -2.00
N ILE A 70 21.04 0.39 -2.17
CA ILE A 70 19.74 -0.22 -1.77
C ILE A 70 18.89 -0.32 -3.04
N ALA A 71 18.51 -1.54 -3.40
CA ALA A 71 17.59 -1.80 -4.50
C ALA A 71 16.18 -1.98 -3.95
N VAL A 72 15.21 -1.26 -4.52
CA VAL A 72 13.84 -1.19 -4.04
C VAL A 72 12.88 -1.56 -5.15
N ALA A 73 11.90 -2.38 -4.83
CA ALA A 73 10.83 -2.79 -5.72
C ALA A 73 9.47 -2.78 -4.99
N ARG A 74 8.40 -2.47 -5.73
CA ARG A 74 7.05 -2.44 -5.20
C ARG A 74 6.07 -3.18 -6.09
N LYS A 75 5.15 -3.90 -5.43
CA LYS A 75 3.90 -4.40 -6.03
C LYS A 75 2.80 -4.43 -4.96
N ASP A 76 1.71 -3.71 -5.17
CA ASP A 76 0.53 -3.61 -4.29
C ASP A 76 0.79 -3.11 -2.85
N SER A 77 2.00 -3.25 -2.31
CA SER A 77 2.37 -2.79 -0.97
C SER A 77 3.08 -1.44 -1.03
N PRO A 78 2.76 -0.47 -0.17
CA PRO A 78 3.31 0.88 -0.28
C PRO A 78 4.82 0.90 -0.03
N ILE A 79 5.53 1.66 -0.87
CA ILE A 79 6.93 2.04 -0.67
C ILE A 79 7.08 3.52 -0.99
N VAL A 80 7.74 4.23 -0.11
CA VAL A 80 8.06 5.65 -0.24
C VAL A 80 9.57 5.82 -0.21
N VAL A 81 10.09 6.57 -1.17
CA VAL A 81 11.50 6.96 -1.23
C VAL A 81 11.60 8.45 -0.93
N GLY A 82 12.35 8.80 0.10
CA GLY A 82 12.64 10.18 0.46
C GLY A 82 14.01 10.61 -0.05
N VAL A 83 14.09 11.83 -0.59
CA VAL A 83 15.35 12.44 -1.03
C VAL A 83 15.63 13.64 -0.13
N GLY A 84 16.64 13.52 0.71
CA GLY A 84 17.05 14.57 1.64
C GLY A 84 18.46 15.11 1.34
N GLU A 85 18.82 16.20 2.01
CA GLU A 85 20.15 16.82 1.86
C GLU A 85 21.30 15.91 2.31
N THR A 86 21.04 15.04 3.29
CA THR A 86 22.05 14.17 3.91
C THR A 86 22.04 12.74 3.39
N GLY A 87 21.10 12.40 2.52
CA GLY A 87 20.97 11.06 1.96
C GLY A 87 19.57 10.75 1.42
N SER A 88 19.42 9.53 0.93
CA SER A 88 18.16 9.00 0.45
C SER A 88 17.65 7.93 1.39
N TYR A 89 16.34 7.84 1.55
CA TYR A 89 15.67 7.02 2.54
C TYR A 89 14.58 6.17 1.86
N VAL A 90 14.27 5.02 2.44
CA VAL A 90 13.16 4.18 2.01
C VAL A 90 12.33 3.73 3.23
N ALA A 91 11.02 3.79 3.11
CA ALA A 91 10.07 3.33 4.12
C ALA A 91 8.76 2.84 3.47
N SER A 92 7.93 2.20 4.25
CA SER A 92 6.57 1.84 3.85
C SER A 92 5.56 2.98 4.02
N ASP A 93 5.92 4.01 4.79
CA ASP A 93 5.04 5.16 5.09
C ASP A 93 5.85 6.45 5.17
N VAL A 94 5.22 7.56 4.73
CA VAL A 94 5.79 8.91 4.75
C VAL A 94 6.16 9.36 6.16
N ILE A 95 5.36 8.98 7.17
CA ILE A 95 5.58 9.36 8.57
C ILE A 95 6.97 8.96 9.06
N ALA A 96 7.49 7.82 8.59
CA ALA A 96 8.82 7.35 8.96
C ALA A 96 9.96 8.22 8.38
N LEU A 97 9.68 9.05 7.37
CA LEU A 97 10.66 9.85 6.65
C LEU A 97 10.59 11.35 6.96
N ILE A 98 9.52 11.81 7.59
CA ILE A 98 9.19 13.24 7.71
C ILE A 98 10.23 14.05 8.47
N ASP A 99 10.96 13.42 9.40
CA ASP A 99 12.07 14.04 10.13
C ASP A 99 13.34 14.18 9.29
N ALA A 100 13.49 13.36 8.26
CA ALA A 100 14.67 13.34 7.41
C ALA A 100 14.46 14.13 6.12
N THR A 101 13.27 14.09 5.55
CA THR A 101 12.90 14.82 4.33
C THR A 101 11.39 14.94 4.18
N ARG A 102 10.97 16.01 3.52
CA ARG A 102 9.57 16.22 3.11
C ARG A 102 9.32 15.98 1.63
N ASP A 103 10.38 15.82 0.85
CA ASP A 103 10.29 15.53 -0.58
C ASP A 103 10.36 14.01 -0.78
N VAL A 104 9.25 13.45 -1.21
CA VAL A 104 9.08 12.00 -1.32
C VAL A 104 8.56 11.59 -2.68
N VAL A 105 8.94 10.39 -3.08
CA VAL A 105 8.39 9.67 -4.23
C VAL A 105 7.66 8.45 -3.72
N VAL A 106 6.36 8.38 -3.95
CA VAL A 106 5.60 7.14 -3.72
C VAL A 106 5.75 6.29 -4.97
N LEU A 107 6.42 5.15 -4.85
CA LEU A 107 6.58 4.24 -5.99
C LEU A 107 5.22 3.70 -6.44
N GLU A 108 5.01 3.60 -7.73
CA GLU A 108 3.87 2.90 -8.34
C GLU A 108 4.24 1.44 -8.58
N ASP A 109 3.26 0.59 -8.85
CA ASP A 109 3.50 -0.82 -9.15
C ASP A 109 4.33 -0.96 -10.42
N GLY A 110 5.31 -1.86 -10.38
CA GLY A 110 6.27 -2.03 -11.46
C GLY A 110 7.37 -0.96 -11.54
N GLN A 111 7.42 -0.04 -10.60
CA GLN A 111 8.54 0.89 -10.47
C GLN A 111 9.59 0.38 -9.50
N PHE A 112 10.84 0.70 -9.83
CA PHE A 112 12.03 0.35 -9.05
C PHE A 112 12.82 1.60 -8.70
N ALA A 113 13.52 1.56 -7.56
CA ALA A 113 14.42 2.64 -7.16
C ALA A 113 15.77 2.07 -6.70
N LYS A 114 16.87 2.61 -7.27
CA LYS A 114 18.24 2.32 -6.84
C LYS A 114 18.77 3.51 -6.04
N LEU A 115 18.86 3.34 -4.74
CA LEU A 115 19.40 4.37 -3.84
C LEU A 115 20.92 4.17 -3.71
N THR A 116 21.66 5.26 -3.86
CA THR A 116 23.11 5.30 -3.68
C THR A 116 23.48 6.57 -2.91
N PRO A 117 24.73 6.72 -2.42
CA PRO A 117 25.19 7.97 -1.86
C PRO A 117 25.18 9.16 -2.84
N ALA A 118 25.14 8.88 -4.15
CA ALA A 118 25.09 9.90 -5.20
C ALA A 118 23.66 10.37 -5.53
N GLY A 119 22.64 9.64 -5.08
CA GLY A 119 21.23 9.94 -5.34
C GLY A 119 20.39 8.69 -5.63
N VAL A 120 19.21 8.90 -6.18
CA VAL A 120 18.25 7.84 -6.51
C VAL A 120 18.01 7.81 -8.01
N GLU A 121 18.10 6.62 -8.58
CA GLU A 121 17.67 6.34 -9.95
C GLU A 121 16.38 5.55 -9.91
N TYR A 122 15.39 5.96 -10.73
CA TYR A 122 14.09 5.29 -10.84
C TYR A 122 13.96 4.64 -12.21
N THR A 123 13.47 3.39 -12.24
CA THR A 123 13.29 2.64 -13.47
C THR A 123 11.94 1.92 -13.50
N ASP A 124 11.47 1.59 -14.71
CA ASP A 124 10.34 0.70 -14.94
C ASP A 124 10.75 -0.79 -14.90
N GLU A 125 9.80 -1.68 -15.14
CA GLU A 125 10.02 -3.14 -15.20
C GLU A 125 11.02 -3.53 -16.31
N ALA A 126 11.06 -2.79 -17.41
CA ALA A 126 11.98 -3.03 -18.51
C ALA A 126 13.40 -2.46 -18.25
N GLY A 127 13.58 -1.74 -17.15
CA GLY A 127 14.84 -1.08 -16.79
C GLY A 127 15.07 0.26 -17.45
N ASN A 128 14.04 0.83 -18.09
CA ASN A 128 14.15 2.18 -18.63
C ASN A 128 14.10 3.21 -17.49
N VAL A 129 14.96 4.20 -17.54
CA VAL A 129 14.94 5.31 -16.56
C VAL A 129 13.64 6.10 -16.72
N ILE A 130 12.98 6.34 -15.61
CA ILE A 130 11.74 7.13 -15.54
C ILE A 130 11.97 8.38 -14.68
N GLU A 131 11.22 9.44 -14.95
CA GLU A 131 11.21 10.63 -14.12
C GLU A 131 10.15 10.46 -13.01
N PRO A 132 10.53 10.48 -11.72
CA PRO A 132 9.61 10.24 -10.63
C PRO A 132 8.72 11.46 -10.37
N LYS A 133 7.52 11.22 -9.88
CA LYS A 133 6.65 12.27 -9.36
C LYS A 133 7.03 12.58 -7.91
N VAL A 134 7.80 13.64 -7.72
CA VAL A 134 8.12 14.13 -6.37
C VAL A 134 6.90 14.83 -5.77
N THR A 135 6.56 14.46 -4.56
CA THR A 135 5.49 15.08 -3.75
C THR A 135 6.09 15.72 -2.52
N HIS A 136 5.82 17.01 -2.32
CA HIS A 136 6.19 17.69 -1.09
C HIS A 136 5.14 17.48 -0.02
N ILE A 137 5.56 17.09 1.18
CA ILE A 137 4.67 16.82 2.32
C ILE A 137 4.56 18.06 3.19
N ASP A 138 3.44 18.73 3.10
CA ASP A 138 3.13 19.95 3.86
C ASP A 138 2.54 19.67 5.25
N TRP A 139 2.41 18.42 5.65
CA TRP A 139 1.79 18.07 6.92
C TRP A 139 2.59 18.62 8.09
N ASP A 140 1.87 19.16 9.06
CA ASP A 140 2.43 19.56 10.32
C ASP A 140 2.87 18.31 11.10
N LEU A 141 4.08 18.33 11.66
CA LEU A 141 4.59 17.26 12.53
C LEU A 141 3.63 16.95 13.69
N ASP A 142 2.90 17.95 14.17
CA ASP A 142 1.85 17.80 15.19
C ASP A 142 0.74 16.82 14.77
N MET A 143 0.47 16.67 13.46
CA MET A 143 -0.50 15.69 12.97
C MET A 143 0.06 14.26 12.96
N ALA A 144 1.36 14.13 12.75
CA ALA A 144 2.06 12.83 12.78
C ALA A 144 2.40 12.38 14.21
N GLU A 145 2.48 13.33 15.16
CA GLU A 145 2.78 13.04 16.57
C GLU A 145 1.53 12.65 17.37
N LYS A 146 1.73 12.03 18.53
CA LYS A 146 0.62 11.62 19.42
C LYS A 146 -0.16 12.78 20.02
N GLY A 147 0.27 14.05 19.82
CA GLY A 147 -0.44 15.24 20.29
C GLY A 147 -0.68 15.27 21.80
N GLY A 148 0.25 14.72 22.59
CA GLY A 148 0.13 14.63 24.05
C GLY A 148 -0.65 13.42 24.56
N TYR A 149 -1.15 12.56 23.67
CA TYR A 149 -1.80 11.29 24.05
C TYR A 149 -0.78 10.17 24.25
N PRO A 150 -1.04 9.19 25.16
CA PRO A 150 -0.13 8.07 25.39
C PRO A 150 -0.01 7.12 24.20
N ASP A 151 -1.07 7.03 23.36
CA ASP A 151 -1.12 6.19 22.18
C ASP A 151 -1.95 6.83 21.05
N PHE A 152 -1.75 6.37 19.81
CA PHE A 152 -2.43 6.89 18.63
C PHE A 152 -3.94 6.63 18.65
N MET A 153 -4.38 5.44 19.12
CA MET A 153 -5.79 5.11 19.18
C MET A 153 -6.57 6.12 20.05
N LEU A 154 -6.01 6.49 21.20
CA LEU A 154 -6.66 7.47 22.08
C LEU A 154 -6.70 8.86 21.43
N LYS A 155 -5.63 9.28 20.74
CA LYS A 155 -5.63 10.51 19.93
C LYS A 155 -6.75 10.47 18.89
N GLU A 156 -6.82 9.40 18.09
CA GLU A 156 -7.82 9.25 17.02
C GLU A 156 -9.25 9.26 17.55
N ILE A 157 -9.52 8.63 18.70
CA ILE A 157 -10.82 8.69 19.36
C ILE A 157 -11.22 10.14 19.66
N HIS A 158 -10.29 10.94 20.20
CA HIS A 158 -10.55 12.34 20.52
C HIS A 158 -10.61 13.26 19.30
N GLU A 159 -10.00 12.88 18.20
CA GLU A 159 -10.03 13.63 16.93
C GLU A 159 -11.31 13.38 16.13
N GLN A 160 -12.09 12.33 16.39
CA GLN A 160 -13.28 11.98 15.61
C GLN A 160 -14.24 13.14 15.33
N PRO A 161 -14.58 14.03 16.30
CA PRO A 161 -15.49 15.15 16.01
C PRO A 161 -14.94 16.12 14.95
N ARG A 162 -13.62 16.32 14.94
CA ARG A 162 -12.94 17.16 13.95
C ARG A 162 -12.90 16.45 12.59
N VAL A 163 -12.45 15.21 12.57
CA VAL A 163 -12.32 14.40 11.35
C VAL A 163 -13.64 14.24 10.62
N VAL A 164 -14.75 13.96 11.35
CA VAL A 164 -16.09 13.88 10.77
C VAL A 164 -16.50 15.21 10.13
N ARG A 165 -16.23 16.32 10.81
CA ARG A 165 -16.51 17.66 10.24
C ARG A 165 -15.70 17.90 8.98
N ASP A 166 -14.38 17.65 9.03
CA ASP A 166 -13.46 17.89 7.92
C ASP A 166 -13.82 17.02 6.71
N THR A 167 -14.26 15.77 6.95
CA THR A 167 -14.73 14.86 5.90
C THR A 167 -15.99 15.39 5.18
N LEU A 168 -16.84 16.11 5.89
CA LEU A 168 -18.08 16.68 5.31
C LEU A 168 -17.86 18.04 4.64
N VAL A 169 -16.72 18.69 4.85
CA VAL A 169 -16.39 19.96 4.18
C VAL A 169 -16.32 19.75 2.66
N GLY A 170 -17.07 20.55 1.91
CA GLY A 170 -17.17 20.45 0.45
C GLY A 170 -18.11 19.34 -0.06
N ARG A 171 -18.69 18.52 0.85
CA ARG A 171 -19.66 17.47 0.51
C ARG A 171 -21.06 17.75 1.00
N MET A 172 -21.29 18.97 1.48
CA MET A 172 -22.61 19.45 1.88
C MET A 172 -22.90 20.79 1.25
N THR A 173 -24.08 20.93 0.69
CA THR A 173 -24.59 22.22 0.22
C THR A 173 -24.87 23.16 1.40
N PRO A 174 -24.98 24.48 1.19
CA PRO A 174 -25.41 25.42 2.26
C PRO A 174 -26.81 25.11 2.83
N ALA A 175 -27.63 24.35 2.10
CA ALA A 175 -28.94 23.88 2.53
C ALA A 175 -28.86 22.63 3.42
N GLY A 176 -27.66 22.03 3.61
CA GLY A 176 -27.46 20.83 4.39
C GLY A 176 -27.74 19.52 3.62
N GLU A 177 -27.84 19.58 2.32
CA GLU A 177 -27.97 18.43 1.44
C GLU A 177 -26.59 17.88 1.11
N LEU A 178 -26.47 16.56 0.93
CA LEU A 178 -25.23 15.93 0.49
C LEU A 178 -24.97 16.24 -0.97
N ASP A 179 -23.73 16.63 -1.26
CA ASP A 179 -23.19 16.83 -2.61
C ASP A 179 -21.99 15.90 -2.72
N ILE A 180 -22.21 14.75 -3.35
CA ILE A 180 -21.22 13.66 -3.48
C ILE A 180 -21.02 13.29 -4.95
N ASP A 181 -20.89 14.29 -5.82
CA ASP A 181 -20.58 14.12 -7.24
C ASP A 181 -19.31 13.26 -7.46
N GLU A 182 -18.44 13.20 -6.46
CA GLU A 182 -17.23 12.35 -6.46
C GLU A 182 -17.53 10.85 -6.62
N LEU A 183 -18.75 10.39 -6.27
CA LEU A 183 -19.14 8.99 -6.49
C LEU A 183 -19.31 8.65 -7.97
N GLY A 184 -19.52 9.65 -8.83
CA GLY A 184 -19.72 9.44 -10.25
C GLY A 184 -20.96 8.62 -10.61
N LEU A 185 -21.91 8.47 -9.69
CA LEU A 185 -23.15 7.73 -9.85
C LEU A 185 -24.31 8.70 -10.08
N SER A 186 -25.12 8.41 -11.10
CA SER A 186 -26.38 9.10 -11.31
C SER A 186 -27.42 8.70 -10.25
N LEU A 187 -28.47 9.52 -10.10
CA LEU A 187 -29.61 9.19 -9.24
C LEU A 187 -30.34 7.89 -9.68
N GLU A 188 -30.31 7.58 -10.97
CA GLU A 188 -30.90 6.37 -11.52
C GLU A 188 -30.09 5.16 -11.07
N GLU A 189 -28.76 5.18 -11.21
CA GLU A 189 -27.86 4.12 -10.74
C GLU A 189 -27.95 3.92 -9.23
N LEU A 190 -28.03 5.01 -8.46
CA LEU A 190 -28.20 4.92 -7.00
C LEU A 190 -29.54 4.26 -6.60
N ASN A 191 -30.62 4.52 -7.36
CA ASN A 191 -31.93 3.90 -7.09
C ASN A 191 -31.99 2.43 -7.50
N ASP A 192 -31.13 1.99 -8.41
CA ASP A 192 -31.06 0.61 -8.87
C ASP A 192 -30.23 -0.29 -7.93
N ILE A 193 -29.53 0.29 -6.95
CA ILE A 193 -28.74 -0.48 -5.99
C ILE A 193 -29.67 -1.33 -5.12
N ASP A 194 -29.49 -2.64 -5.17
CA ASP A 194 -30.24 -3.62 -4.39
C ASP A 194 -29.43 -4.32 -3.31
N ARG A 195 -28.11 -4.10 -3.30
CA ARG A 195 -27.17 -4.66 -2.32
C ARG A 195 -25.94 -3.77 -2.14
N VAL A 196 -25.42 -3.75 -0.91
CA VAL A 196 -24.16 -3.06 -0.59
C VAL A 196 -23.17 -4.03 0.05
N TYR A 197 -21.91 -4.00 -0.40
CA TYR A 197 -20.79 -4.60 0.29
C TYR A 197 -19.88 -3.50 0.85
N VAL A 198 -19.52 -3.61 2.12
CA VAL A 198 -18.49 -2.79 2.75
C VAL A 198 -17.29 -3.68 3.01
N ILE A 199 -16.19 -3.42 2.29
CA ILE A 199 -14.99 -4.26 2.33
C ILE A 199 -13.88 -3.44 2.98
N ALA A 200 -13.41 -3.90 4.13
CA ALA A 200 -12.38 -3.18 4.88
C ALA A 200 -11.63 -4.10 5.85
N CYS A 201 -10.57 -3.55 6.45
CA CYS A 201 -9.83 -4.14 7.55
C CYS A 201 -9.75 -3.16 8.72
N GLY A 202 -9.39 -3.65 9.93
CA GLY A 202 -9.14 -2.81 11.09
C GLY A 202 -10.35 -1.96 11.52
N THR A 203 -10.10 -0.71 11.87
CA THR A 203 -11.14 0.23 12.34
C THR A 203 -12.17 0.56 11.27
N SER A 204 -11.79 0.56 9.99
CA SER A 204 -12.72 0.75 8.87
C SER A 204 -13.73 -0.40 8.76
N TYR A 205 -13.29 -1.66 9.00
CA TYR A 205 -14.21 -2.79 9.09
C TYR A 205 -15.24 -2.61 10.20
N HIS A 206 -14.81 -2.13 11.39
CA HIS A 206 -15.74 -1.85 12.49
C HIS A 206 -16.70 -0.69 12.20
N ALA A 207 -16.24 0.33 11.47
CA ALA A 207 -17.11 1.40 10.96
C ALA A 207 -18.15 0.84 9.97
N GLY A 208 -17.73 -0.09 9.11
CA GLY A 208 -18.61 -0.82 8.20
C GLY A 208 -19.74 -1.57 8.92
N LEU A 209 -19.45 -2.21 10.06
CA LEU A 209 -20.50 -2.90 10.85
C LEU A 209 -21.56 -1.93 11.38
N ILE A 210 -21.18 -0.70 11.71
CA ILE A 210 -22.13 0.36 12.10
C ILE A 210 -22.89 0.84 10.86
N ALA A 211 -22.19 1.09 9.75
CA ALA A 211 -22.78 1.52 8.49
C ALA A 211 -23.84 0.54 7.98
N LYS A 212 -23.59 -0.76 8.10
CA LYS A 212 -24.59 -1.82 7.79
C LYS A 212 -25.91 -1.56 8.48
N ASN A 213 -25.90 -1.36 9.80
CA ASN A 213 -27.13 -1.14 10.57
C ASN A 213 -27.85 0.13 10.12
N LEU A 214 -27.12 1.18 9.75
CA LEU A 214 -27.70 2.44 9.28
C LEU A 214 -28.29 2.28 7.87
N ILE A 215 -27.57 1.67 6.94
CA ILE A 215 -28.03 1.45 5.56
C ILE A 215 -29.27 0.54 5.56
N GLU A 216 -29.21 -0.59 6.25
CA GLU A 216 -30.36 -1.51 6.35
C GLU A 216 -31.55 -0.85 7.06
N GLY A 217 -31.29 -0.02 8.07
CA GLY A 217 -32.35 0.71 8.81
C GLY A 217 -33.03 1.79 7.99
N TRP A 218 -32.25 2.60 7.27
CA TRP A 218 -32.75 3.78 6.55
C TRP A 218 -33.11 3.51 5.09
N ALA A 219 -32.20 2.86 4.34
CA ALA A 219 -32.40 2.61 2.92
C ALA A 219 -33.12 1.27 2.65
N ARG A 220 -33.18 0.37 3.63
CA ARG A 220 -33.75 -0.98 3.50
C ARG A 220 -33.05 -1.83 2.44
N ILE A 221 -31.76 -1.56 2.18
CA ILE A 221 -30.89 -2.28 1.25
C ILE A 221 -30.04 -3.27 2.05
N PRO A 222 -30.07 -4.58 1.70
CA PRO A 222 -29.22 -5.58 2.34
C PRO A 222 -27.75 -5.18 2.23
N THR A 223 -27.06 -5.20 3.35
CA THR A 223 -25.66 -4.78 3.43
C THR A 223 -24.82 -5.87 4.08
N GLU A 224 -23.72 -6.24 3.44
CA GLU A 224 -22.74 -7.17 3.97
C GLU A 224 -21.45 -6.44 4.28
N VAL A 225 -20.76 -6.86 5.36
CA VAL A 225 -19.47 -6.29 5.76
C VAL A 225 -18.49 -7.42 5.88
N GLU A 226 -17.40 -7.34 5.12
CA GLU A 226 -16.40 -8.39 5.08
C GLU A 226 -14.98 -7.84 5.25
N ALA A 227 -14.12 -8.70 5.79
CA ALA A 227 -12.68 -8.42 5.77
C ALA A 227 -12.18 -8.48 4.33
N ALA A 228 -11.37 -7.48 3.94
CA ALA A 228 -10.87 -7.38 2.57
C ALA A 228 -10.06 -8.62 2.13
N SER A 229 -9.32 -9.24 3.06
CA SER A 229 -8.62 -10.49 2.81
C SER A 229 -9.54 -11.63 2.41
N GLU A 230 -10.65 -11.81 3.12
CA GLU A 230 -11.60 -12.89 2.85
C GLU A 230 -12.37 -12.64 1.55
N PHE A 231 -12.81 -11.40 1.33
CA PHE A 231 -13.54 -11.01 0.12
C PHE A 231 -12.73 -11.30 -1.15
N ARG A 232 -11.43 -11.02 -1.14
CA ARG A 232 -10.52 -11.25 -2.28
C ARG A 232 -10.51 -12.72 -2.73
N TYR A 233 -10.52 -13.66 -1.79
CA TYR A 233 -10.31 -15.08 -2.08
C TYR A 233 -11.59 -15.91 -2.24
N ARG A 234 -12.73 -15.45 -1.71
CA ARG A 234 -13.97 -16.25 -1.73
C ARG A 234 -14.77 -16.15 -3.02
N ASN A 235 -14.34 -15.37 -4.01
CA ASN A 235 -15.05 -15.16 -5.28
C ASN A 235 -16.53 -14.74 -5.05
N PRO A 236 -16.79 -13.52 -4.51
CA PRO A 236 -18.12 -13.07 -4.13
C PRO A 236 -19.07 -12.95 -5.33
N ILE A 237 -20.37 -13.11 -5.09
CA ILE A 237 -21.38 -12.87 -6.13
C ILE A 237 -21.68 -11.38 -6.17
N ILE A 238 -21.20 -10.72 -7.22
CA ILE A 238 -21.42 -9.30 -7.50
C ILE A 238 -22.31 -9.17 -8.71
N THR A 239 -23.35 -8.36 -8.61
CA THR A 239 -24.28 -8.04 -9.70
C THR A 239 -24.08 -6.59 -10.14
N PRO A 240 -24.58 -6.18 -11.33
CA PRO A 240 -24.49 -4.78 -11.77
C PRO A 240 -25.18 -3.77 -10.83
N THR A 241 -26.10 -4.24 -9.98
CA THR A 241 -26.85 -3.44 -8.98
C THR A 241 -26.22 -3.50 -7.58
N THR A 242 -25.05 -4.11 -7.46
CA THR A 242 -24.31 -4.20 -6.19
C THR A 242 -23.32 -3.05 -6.08
N LEU A 243 -23.44 -2.24 -5.03
CA LEU A 243 -22.43 -1.25 -4.63
C LEU A 243 -21.36 -1.92 -3.75
N VAL A 244 -20.09 -1.71 -4.09
CA VAL A 244 -18.94 -2.25 -3.33
C VAL A 244 -18.05 -1.09 -2.88
#